data_736b997ec277b7fc03c51985b6885e41
#
_entry.id   736b997ec277b7fc03c51985b6885e41
#
_cell.length_a   1.000
_cell.length_b   1.000
_cell.length_c   1.000
_cell.angle_alpha   90.00
_cell.angle_beta   90.00
_cell.angle_gamma   90.00
#
_symmetry.space_group_name_H-M   'P 1'
#
loop_
_entity.id
_entity.type
_entity.pdbx_description
1 polymer ?
#
loop_
_entity_poly.entity_id
_entity_poly.type
_entity_poly.pdbx_seq_one_letter_code
_entity_poly.pdbx_strand_id
1 'polypeptide(L)'
;MGLQATIDVEFLSDISPKEIVVGLMNNGWEFSFNERVTFLLPSDVDNYDWQDMDVTKFNIHKFLNSHEKRDKVGIVLVNDDAGGNFLIHPGWMSFSLSINRLYLPFGNKIVDFNCYLNKLHVFMGSVKISAIKCELIY
;
A
#
# COMPACT_ATOMS: atom_id res chain seq x y z
N MET A 1 12.51 -19.69 4.23
CA MET A 1 11.32 -19.12 3.57
C MET A 1 10.55 -18.30 4.59
N GLY A 2 10.27 -17.06 4.26
CA GLY A 2 9.55 -16.17 5.14
C GLY A 2 8.04 -16.26 4.98
N LEU A 3 7.33 -15.83 6.00
CA LEU A 3 5.89 -15.65 5.96
C LEU A 3 5.53 -14.55 4.97
N GLN A 4 4.54 -14.79 4.11
CA GLN A 4 3.98 -13.79 3.20
C GLN A 4 2.54 -13.49 3.59
N ALA A 5 2.22 -12.22 3.72
CA ALA A 5 0.88 -11.77 4.06
C ALA A 5 0.49 -10.63 3.12
N THR A 6 -0.67 -10.76 2.48
CA THR A 6 -1.17 -9.77 1.53
C THR A 6 -2.65 -9.48 1.73
N ILE A 7 -3.04 -8.27 1.41
CA ILE A 7 -4.44 -7.86 1.29
C ILE A 7 -4.63 -7.32 -0.12
N ASP A 8 -5.48 -7.97 -0.89
CA ASP A 8 -5.84 -7.55 -2.25
C ASP A 8 -7.24 -6.95 -2.24
N VAL A 9 -7.39 -5.80 -2.90
CA VAL A 9 -8.67 -5.10 -2.97
C VAL A 9 -9.02 -4.86 -4.43
N GLU A 10 -10.24 -5.22 -4.83
CA GLU A 10 -10.79 -4.88 -6.14
C GLU A 10 -11.81 -3.76 -6.00
N PHE A 11 -11.70 -2.77 -6.87
CA PHE A 11 -12.58 -1.60 -6.85
C PHE A 11 -13.60 -1.65 -7.96
N LEU A 12 -14.83 -1.24 -7.65
CA LEU A 12 -15.87 -0.98 -8.65
C LEU A 12 -15.79 0.45 -9.17
N SER A 13 -15.22 1.36 -8.38
CA SER A 13 -15.08 2.76 -8.75
C SER A 13 -13.96 2.94 -9.78
N ASP A 14 -14.15 3.83 -10.75
CA ASP A 14 -13.11 4.24 -11.69
C ASP A 14 -12.25 5.34 -11.03
N ILE A 15 -11.41 4.90 -10.12
CA ILE A 15 -10.49 5.80 -9.40
C ILE A 15 -9.05 5.50 -9.85
N SER A 16 -8.27 6.55 -10.13
CA SER A 16 -6.90 6.37 -10.58
C SER A 16 -5.99 5.88 -9.45
N PRO A 17 -4.94 5.10 -9.76
CA PRO A 17 -3.99 4.66 -8.73
C PRO A 17 -3.41 5.80 -7.89
N LYS A 18 -3.02 6.91 -8.53
CA LYS A 18 -2.47 8.05 -7.78
C LYS A 18 -3.49 8.70 -6.84
N GLU A 19 -4.77 8.71 -7.21
CA GLU A 19 -5.83 9.21 -6.34
C GLU A 19 -6.05 8.30 -5.13
N ILE A 20 -5.85 6.99 -5.29
CA ILE A 20 -5.91 6.04 -4.18
C ILE A 20 -4.81 6.36 -3.17
N VAL A 21 -3.59 6.65 -3.62
CA VAL A 21 -2.49 7.04 -2.73
C VAL A 21 -2.84 8.31 -1.96
N VAL A 22 -3.38 9.32 -2.64
CA VAL A 22 -3.81 10.57 -1.97
C VAL A 22 -4.89 10.28 -0.93
N GLY A 23 -5.86 9.43 -1.27
CA GLY A 23 -6.92 9.05 -0.34
C GLY A 23 -6.39 8.34 0.90
N LEU A 24 -5.44 7.43 0.73
CA LEU A 24 -4.79 6.76 1.84
C LEU A 24 -4.02 7.76 2.72
N MET A 25 -3.23 8.66 2.11
CA MET A 25 -2.49 9.67 2.85
C MET A 25 -3.41 10.62 3.64
N ASN A 26 -4.56 10.95 3.07
CA ASN A 26 -5.56 11.78 3.76
C ASN A 26 -6.21 11.06 4.93
N ASN A 27 -6.01 9.75 5.05
CA ASN A 27 -6.62 8.90 6.08
C ASN A 27 -5.57 8.22 6.96
N GLY A 28 -4.46 8.91 7.23
CA GLY A 28 -3.50 8.47 8.24
C GLY A 28 -2.33 7.64 7.72
N TRP A 29 -2.26 7.37 6.41
CA TRP A 29 -1.14 6.65 5.84
C TRP A 29 -0.01 7.60 5.46
N GLU A 30 1.21 7.24 5.83
CA GLU A 30 2.39 8.06 5.60
C GLU A 30 3.30 7.41 4.57
N PHE A 31 3.92 8.22 3.69
CA PHE A 31 4.79 7.71 2.63
C PHE A 31 6.25 7.56 3.04
N SER A 32 6.60 7.91 4.28
CA SER A 32 7.96 7.73 4.79
C SER A 32 7.97 6.85 6.04
N PHE A 33 9.01 6.04 6.16
CA PHE A 33 9.26 5.21 7.32
C PHE A 33 10.76 5.26 7.63
N ASN A 34 11.13 5.57 8.88
CA ASN A 34 12.52 5.76 9.29
C ASN A 34 13.27 6.74 8.38
N GLU A 35 12.61 7.87 8.04
CA GLU A 35 13.16 8.93 7.19
C GLU A 35 13.49 8.48 5.75
N ARG A 36 12.98 7.33 5.33
CA ARG A 36 13.17 6.78 3.98
C ARG A 36 11.84 6.66 3.25
N VAL A 37 11.91 6.80 1.93
CA VAL A 37 10.77 6.60 1.03
C VAL A 37 11.13 5.49 0.06
N THR A 38 10.25 4.51 -0.08
CA THR A 38 10.43 3.38 -1.00
C THR A 38 9.30 3.39 -2.03
N PHE A 39 9.65 3.33 -3.30
CA PHE A 39 8.69 3.52 -4.38
C PHE A 39 9.17 2.85 -5.66
N LEU A 40 8.25 2.69 -6.62
CA LEU A 40 8.59 2.29 -7.99
C LEU A 40 8.60 3.52 -8.88
N LEU A 41 9.57 3.59 -9.79
CA LEU A 41 9.58 4.65 -10.80
C LEU A 41 8.33 4.53 -11.68
N PRO A 42 7.75 5.65 -12.14
CA PRO A 42 6.59 5.61 -13.04
C PRO A 42 6.86 4.81 -14.32
N SER A 43 8.12 4.76 -14.77
CA SER A 43 8.53 4.01 -15.96
C SER A 43 8.73 2.51 -15.71
N ASP A 44 8.65 2.06 -14.46
CA ASP A 44 8.82 0.65 -14.11
C ASP A 44 7.55 -0.12 -14.48
N VAL A 45 7.57 -0.85 -15.59
CA VAL A 45 6.40 -1.58 -16.08
C VAL A 45 6.26 -2.90 -15.35
N ASP A 46 7.28 -3.76 -15.41
CA ASP A 46 7.20 -5.12 -14.86
C ASP A 46 8.45 -5.58 -14.11
N ASN A 47 9.43 -4.72 -13.92
CA ASN A 47 10.67 -5.10 -13.25
C ASN A 47 10.55 -5.10 -11.73
N TYR A 48 9.61 -4.32 -11.20
CA TYR A 48 9.39 -4.18 -9.74
C TYR A 48 10.69 -3.86 -9.01
N ASP A 49 11.45 -2.92 -9.56
CA ASP A 49 12.72 -2.46 -9.00
C ASP A 49 12.48 -1.32 -8.01
N TRP A 50 12.21 -1.69 -6.76
CA TRP A 50 11.90 -0.73 -5.70
C TRP A 50 13.09 0.18 -5.43
N GLN A 51 12.85 1.47 -5.52
CA GLN A 51 13.81 2.52 -5.22
C GLN A 51 13.68 2.95 -3.77
N ASP A 52 14.77 3.42 -3.20
CA ASP A 52 14.81 3.89 -1.81
C ASP A 52 15.55 5.23 -1.77
N MET A 53 14.99 6.21 -1.07
CA MET A 53 15.50 7.56 -1.07
C MET A 53 15.26 8.21 0.30
N ASP A 54 16.16 9.11 0.70
CA ASP A 54 15.97 9.94 1.89
C ASP A 54 14.72 10.82 1.69
N VAL A 55 13.89 10.91 2.73
CA VAL A 55 12.62 11.66 2.66
C VAL A 55 12.84 13.14 2.32
N THR A 56 13.97 13.72 2.72
CA THR A 56 14.27 15.13 2.44
C THR A 56 14.52 15.41 0.96
N LYS A 57 14.84 14.36 0.19
CA LYS A 57 15.09 14.46 -1.26
C LYS A 57 13.90 14.02 -2.09
N PHE A 58 12.84 13.53 -1.48
CA PHE A 58 11.67 13.01 -2.18
C PHE A 58 10.56 14.05 -2.19
N ASN A 59 9.96 14.26 -3.36
CA ASN A 59 8.80 15.14 -3.51
C ASN A 59 7.59 14.29 -3.91
N ILE A 60 6.69 14.06 -2.96
CA ILE A 60 5.52 13.21 -3.17
C ILE A 60 4.59 13.76 -4.27
N HIS A 61 4.40 15.07 -4.33
CA HIS A 61 3.52 15.67 -5.35
C HIS A 61 4.11 15.51 -6.73
N LYS A 62 5.42 15.73 -6.89
CA LYS A 62 6.11 15.51 -8.16
C LYS A 62 6.06 14.04 -8.57
N PHE A 63 6.25 13.14 -7.61
CA PHE A 63 6.16 11.70 -7.84
C PHE A 63 4.78 11.32 -8.38
N LEU A 64 3.72 11.72 -7.70
CA LEU A 64 2.36 11.40 -8.10
C LEU A 64 2.01 12.04 -9.45
N ASN A 65 2.41 13.29 -9.67
CA ASN A 65 2.14 13.99 -10.92
C ASN A 65 2.91 13.41 -12.11
N SER A 66 3.94 12.63 -11.88
CA SER A 66 4.69 11.93 -12.94
C SER A 66 3.93 10.70 -13.47
N HIS A 67 2.82 10.32 -12.84
CA HIS A 67 1.99 9.21 -13.26
C HIS A 67 0.79 9.73 -14.07
N GLU A 68 0.48 9.02 -15.16
CA GLU A 68 -0.76 9.22 -15.88
C GLU A 68 -1.93 8.64 -15.07
N LYS A 69 -3.16 8.99 -15.47
CA LYS A 69 -4.36 8.55 -14.73
C LYS A 69 -4.45 7.04 -14.55
N ARG A 70 -4.01 6.26 -15.53
CA ARG A 70 -4.11 4.80 -15.50
C ARG A 70 -2.78 4.10 -15.22
N ASP A 71 -1.76 4.84 -14.85
CA ASP A 71 -0.48 4.24 -14.50
C ASP A 71 -0.54 3.57 -13.14
N LYS A 72 0.07 2.40 -13.06
CA LYS A 72 0.33 1.71 -11.82
C LYS A 72 1.20 2.59 -10.91
N VAL A 73 0.89 2.62 -9.62
CA VAL A 73 1.71 3.29 -8.60
C VAL A 73 2.20 2.25 -7.60
N GLY A 74 3.50 2.22 -7.36
CA GLY A 74 4.10 1.42 -6.30
C GLY A 74 4.73 2.33 -5.26
N ILE A 75 4.32 2.19 -4.01
CA ILE A 75 4.86 2.99 -2.91
C ILE A 75 4.66 2.25 -1.59
N VAL A 76 5.62 2.40 -0.69
CA VAL A 76 5.48 1.89 0.67
C VAL A 76 4.75 2.93 1.51
N LEU A 77 3.70 2.50 2.18
CA LEU A 77 2.93 3.34 3.11
C LEU A 77 2.84 2.66 4.47
N VAL A 78 2.84 3.47 5.51
CA VAL A 78 2.69 2.99 6.89
C VAL A 78 1.60 3.77 7.62
N ASN A 79 0.99 3.10 8.58
CA ASN A 79 -0.01 3.70 9.47
C ASN A 79 0.30 3.20 10.88
N ASP A 80 0.67 4.11 11.79
CA ASP A 80 1.16 3.77 13.14
C ASP A 80 2.31 2.75 13.08
N ASP A 81 3.33 3.04 12.26
CA ASP A 81 4.54 2.24 12.11
C ASP A 81 4.34 0.83 11.53
N ALA A 82 3.14 0.46 11.16
CA ALA A 82 2.85 -0.81 10.48
C ALA A 82 2.37 -0.55 9.05
N GLY A 83 2.85 -1.33 8.12
CA GLY A 83 2.46 -1.15 6.73
C GLY A 83 3.22 -2.06 5.79
N GLY A 84 3.48 -1.56 4.60
CA GLY A 84 4.23 -2.31 3.60
C GLY A 84 4.09 -1.74 2.20
N ASN A 85 4.29 -2.63 1.23
CA ASN A 85 4.33 -2.27 -0.18
C ASN A 85 2.92 -2.25 -0.77
N PHE A 86 2.50 -1.10 -1.24
CA PHE A 86 1.26 -0.95 -2.00
C PHE A 86 1.59 -0.95 -3.48
N LEU A 87 1.00 -1.86 -4.21
CA LEU A 87 1.06 -1.93 -5.66
C LEU A 87 -0.35 -1.70 -6.18
N ILE A 88 -0.57 -0.53 -6.76
CA ILE A 88 -1.91 -0.04 -7.09
C ILE A 88 -2.05 0.05 -8.60
N HIS A 89 -2.98 -0.75 -9.14
CA HIS A 89 -3.32 -0.78 -10.56
C HIS A 89 -4.68 -0.13 -10.79
N PRO A 90 -5.01 0.23 -12.03
CA PRO A 90 -6.40 0.60 -12.33
C PRO A 90 -7.34 -0.54 -11.96
N GLY A 91 -8.27 -0.29 -11.05
CA GLY A 91 -9.29 -1.26 -10.63
C GLY A 91 -8.92 -2.20 -9.50
N TRP A 92 -7.66 -2.29 -9.10
CA TRP A 92 -7.29 -3.16 -7.98
C TRP A 92 -5.95 -2.76 -7.35
N MET A 93 -5.74 -3.17 -6.11
CA MET A 93 -4.46 -2.97 -5.46
C MET A 93 -4.06 -4.22 -4.66
N SER A 94 -2.75 -4.42 -4.51
CA SER A 94 -2.18 -5.43 -3.65
C SER A 94 -1.31 -4.77 -2.58
N PHE A 95 -1.57 -5.10 -1.32
CA PHE A 95 -0.85 -4.56 -0.19
C PHE A 95 -0.09 -5.71 0.49
N SER A 96 1.24 -5.70 0.38
CA SER A 96 2.11 -6.67 1.05
C SER A 96 2.51 -6.16 2.41
N LEU A 97 2.15 -6.90 3.46
CA LEU A 97 2.38 -6.52 4.85
C LEU A 97 3.84 -6.83 5.23
N SER A 98 4.74 -5.91 4.96
CA SER A 98 6.19 -6.13 5.07
C SER A 98 6.85 -5.36 6.20
N ILE A 99 6.17 -4.39 6.82
CA ILE A 99 6.76 -3.54 7.87
C ILE A 99 6.01 -3.74 9.17
N ASN A 100 6.72 -4.20 10.21
CA ASN A 100 6.19 -4.34 11.57
C ASN A 100 4.84 -5.07 11.61
N ARG A 101 4.81 -6.27 11.04
CA ARG A 101 3.57 -7.07 10.97
C ARG A 101 2.91 -7.20 12.33
N LEU A 102 1.60 -7.02 12.32
CA LEU A 102 0.76 -7.17 13.50
C LEU A 102 0.19 -8.59 13.54
N TYR A 103 0.39 -9.28 14.66
CA TYR A 103 -0.03 -10.66 14.83
C TYR A 103 -1.09 -10.78 15.92
N LEU A 104 -1.91 -11.82 15.81
CA LEU A 104 -2.80 -12.20 16.89
C LEU A 104 -1.97 -12.62 18.11
N PRO A 105 -2.51 -12.44 19.35
CA PRO A 105 -1.70 -12.62 20.57
C PRO A 105 -1.38 -14.07 20.94
N PHE A 106 -1.80 -15.05 20.15
CA PHE A 106 -1.64 -16.46 20.50
C PHE A 106 -0.62 -17.16 19.60
N GLY A 107 0.31 -17.81 20.20
CA GLY A 107 1.36 -18.76 19.80
C GLY A 107 1.77 -18.97 18.37
N ASN A 108 0.88 -19.07 17.44
CA ASN A 108 1.17 -19.20 16.01
C ASN A 108 1.25 -17.83 15.35
N LYS A 109 2.14 -17.66 14.37
CA LYS A 109 2.28 -16.39 13.67
C LYS A 109 1.12 -16.19 12.70
N ILE A 110 -0.04 -15.87 13.24
CA ILE A 110 -1.23 -15.52 12.45
C ILE A 110 -1.34 -14.02 12.42
N VAL A 111 -1.32 -13.45 11.22
CA VAL A 111 -1.43 -11.99 11.02
C VAL A 111 -2.81 -11.51 11.44
N ASP A 112 -2.85 -10.40 12.17
CA ASP A 112 -4.09 -9.75 12.55
C ASP A 112 -4.60 -8.87 11.38
N PHE A 113 -5.22 -9.51 10.40
CA PHE A 113 -5.77 -8.79 9.24
C PHE A 113 -6.83 -7.77 9.64
N ASN A 114 -7.58 -8.03 10.70
CA ASN A 114 -8.61 -7.11 11.15
C ASN A 114 -8.03 -5.75 11.52
N CYS A 115 -6.85 -5.72 12.14
CA CYS A 115 -6.17 -4.48 12.48
C CYS A 115 -5.84 -3.67 11.21
N TYR A 116 -5.34 -4.33 10.17
CA TYR A 116 -5.04 -3.66 8.89
C TYR A 116 -6.31 -3.20 8.18
N LEU A 117 -7.36 -4.01 8.19
CA LEU A 117 -8.64 -3.65 7.58
C LEU A 117 -9.23 -2.41 8.27
N ASN A 118 -9.09 -2.31 9.59
CA ASN A 118 -9.51 -1.12 10.33
C ASN A 118 -8.70 0.12 9.93
N LYS A 119 -7.41 -0.03 9.67
CA LYS A 119 -6.56 1.07 9.19
C LYS A 119 -6.93 1.51 7.78
N LEU A 120 -7.37 0.60 6.94
CA LEU A 120 -7.81 0.89 5.57
C LEU A 120 -9.26 1.38 5.51
N HIS A 121 -10.05 1.07 6.54
CA HIS A 121 -11.50 1.27 6.56
C HIS A 121 -11.93 2.69 6.21
N VAL A 122 -11.27 3.70 6.75
CA VAL A 122 -11.67 5.11 6.57
C VAL A 122 -11.59 5.49 5.09
N PHE A 123 -10.51 5.11 4.41
CA PHE A 123 -10.39 5.33 2.97
C PHE A 123 -11.37 4.47 2.19
N MET A 124 -11.45 3.16 2.49
CA MET A 124 -12.27 2.22 1.73
C MET A 124 -13.76 2.53 1.83
N GLY A 125 -14.19 3.22 2.89
CA GLY A 125 -15.57 3.68 3.03
C GLY A 125 -15.96 4.77 2.04
N SER A 126 -14.99 5.43 1.40
CA SER A 126 -15.23 6.48 0.41
C SER A 126 -15.24 5.98 -1.03
N VAL A 127 -14.96 4.71 -1.27
CA VAL A 127 -14.90 4.10 -2.61
C VAL A 127 -15.75 2.84 -2.63
N LYS A 128 -16.18 2.45 -3.84
CA LYS A 128 -16.93 1.21 -4.02
C LYS A 128 -15.98 0.04 -4.23
N ILE A 129 -16.13 -0.99 -3.43
CA ILE A 129 -15.28 -2.18 -3.44
C ILE A 129 -16.10 -3.38 -3.89
N SER A 130 -15.52 -4.21 -4.76
CA SER A 130 -16.15 -5.46 -5.19
C SER A 130 -15.65 -6.68 -4.42
N ALA A 131 -14.37 -6.67 -3.99
CA ALA A 131 -13.81 -7.82 -3.30
C ALA A 131 -12.60 -7.42 -2.45
N ILE A 132 -12.41 -8.13 -1.34
CA ILE A 132 -11.20 -8.07 -0.51
C ILE A 132 -10.75 -9.50 -0.28
N LYS A 133 -9.46 -9.76 -0.49
CA LYS A 133 -8.85 -11.06 -0.21
C LYS A 133 -7.67 -10.87 0.73
N CYS A 134 -7.69 -11.56 1.86
CA CYS A 134 -6.56 -11.62 2.79
C CYS A 134 -5.90 -12.99 2.64
N GLU A 135 -4.58 -13.01 2.42
CA GLU A 135 -3.85 -14.24 2.18
C GLU A 135 -2.62 -14.32 3.07
N LEU A 136 -2.43 -15.48 3.69
CA LEU A 136 -1.29 -15.77 4.55
C LEU A 136 -0.64 -17.06 4.07
N ILE A 137 0.63 -16.96 3.67
CA ILE A 137 1.41 -18.10 3.17
C ILE A 137 2.67 -18.26 4.02
N TYR A 138 2.84 -19.44 4.57
CA TYR A 138 3.98 -19.79 5.41
C TYR A 138 5.17 -20.30 4.61
#